data_9e122f42369eae4131ff4de9cbaeb9e0
#
_entry.id   9e122f42369eae4131ff4de9cbaeb9e0
#
_cell.length_a   1.000
_cell.length_b   1.000
_cell.length_c   1.000
_cell.angle_alpha   90.00
_cell.angle_beta   90.00
_cell.angle_gamma   90.00
#
_symmetry.space_group_name_H-M   'P 1'
#
loop_
_entity.id
_entity.type
_entity.pdbx_description
1 polymer ?
#
loop_
_entity_poly.entity_id
_entity_poly.type
_entity_poly.pdbx_seq_one_letter_code
_entity_poly.pdbx_strand_id
1 'polypeptide(L)'
;MANIETGVMQGDPTPILIANAYAFGARNYDPKPIFKIMRKGAEEPGSKSQDVETRPGLKQYLDKGYYNASIQLEYTSADFAIGQFALHAVGDEFASWRYFHFARSWKNLYNSDTGWLQSRNPDGSWKSLGEDFRESTYKNYFWMVPYDIA
;
A
#
# COMPACT_ATOMS: atom_id res chain seq x y z
N MET A 1 -2.36 24.33 -0.01
CA MET A 1 -1.85 23.04 -0.50
C MET A 1 -1.33 23.23 -1.91
N ALA A 2 -0.17 22.74 -2.21
CA ALA A 2 0.30 22.66 -3.59
C ALA A 2 -0.53 21.58 -4.31
N ASN A 3 -1.21 21.94 -5.40
CA ASN A 3 -1.94 20.98 -6.24
C ASN A 3 -0.98 20.38 -7.27
N ILE A 4 0.08 19.76 -6.77
CA ILE A 4 1.16 19.22 -7.59
C ILE A 4 1.71 17.95 -6.93
N GLU A 5 1.94 16.92 -7.74
CA GLU A 5 2.67 15.72 -7.30
C GLU A 5 4.17 16.03 -7.24
N THR A 6 4.78 15.79 -6.09
CA THR A 6 6.18 16.13 -5.87
C THR A 6 7.14 14.95 -6.03
N GLY A 7 6.64 13.71 -5.91
CA GLY A 7 7.47 12.50 -5.90
C GLY A 7 8.47 12.42 -4.73
N VAL A 8 8.36 13.31 -3.75
CA VAL A 8 9.32 13.39 -2.63
C VAL A 8 9.07 12.29 -1.60
N MET A 9 7.79 12.10 -1.25
CA MET A 9 7.40 11.06 -0.32
C MET A 9 7.04 9.78 -1.07
N GLN A 10 7.18 8.67 -0.39
CA GLN A 10 6.80 7.36 -0.92
C GLN A 10 5.40 6.95 -0.47
N GLY A 11 4.84 5.94 -1.12
CA GLY A 11 3.53 5.40 -0.77
C GLY A 11 2.42 5.89 -1.69
N ASP A 12 1.21 5.46 -1.37
CA ASP A 12 -0.02 5.79 -2.09
C ASP A 12 -1.11 6.16 -1.06
N PRO A 13 -1.05 7.35 -0.45
CA PRO A 13 -1.94 7.73 0.66
C PRO A 13 -3.36 8.05 0.21
N THR A 14 -3.59 8.30 -1.07
CA THR A 14 -4.90 8.70 -1.61
C THR A 14 -6.01 7.68 -1.32
N PRO A 15 -5.83 6.37 -1.52
CA PRO A 15 -6.84 5.37 -1.14
C PRO A 15 -7.20 5.40 0.34
N ILE A 16 -6.22 5.62 1.22
CA ILE A 16 -6.44 5.70 2.67
C ILE A 16 -7.31 6.92 3.00
N LEU A 17 -7.00 8.08 2.41
CA LEU A 17 -7.78 9.30 2.60
C LEU A 17 -9.23 9.12 2.12
N ILE A 18 -9.43 8.54 0.95
CA ILE A 18 -10.76 8.31 0.35
C ILE A 18 -11.58 7.34 1.22
N ALA A 19 -10.99 6.21 1.62
CA ALA A 19 -11.67 5.22 2.45
C ALA A 19 -12.05 5.80 3.83
N ASN A 20 -11.18 6.59 4.44
CA ASN A 20 -11.47 7.28 5.68
C ASN A 20 -12.57 8.33 5.51
N ALA A 21 -12.53 9.16 4.46
CA ALA A 21 -13.59 10.12 4.18
C ALA A 21 -14.95 9.41 4.05
N TYR A 22 -14.99 8.27 3.36
CA TYR A 22 -16.20 7.44 3.28
C TYR A 22 -16.62 6.91 4.65
N ALA A 23 -15.71 6.38 5.46
CA ALA A 23 -15.99 5.86 6.81
C ALA A 23 -16.55 6.95 7.73
N PHE A 24 -16.06 8.19 7.61
CA PHE A 24 -16.54 9.35 8.36
C PHE A 24 -17.79 10.04 7.77
N GLY A 25 -18.44 9.43 6.79
CA GLY A 25 -19.77 9.87 6.34
C GLY A 25 -19.82 10.65 5.04
N ALA A 26 -18.73 10.79 4.30
CA ALA A 26 -18.77 11.35 2.95
C ALA A 26 -19.50 10.38 2.01
N ARG A 27 -20.73 10.73 1.60
CA ARG A 27 -21.63 9.87 0.79
C ARG A 27 -22.17 10.54 -0.46
N ASN A 28 -21.95 11.86 -0.63
CA ASN A 28 -22.54 12.62 -1.73
C ASN A 28 -21.71 12.50 -3.03
N TYR A 29 -21.43 11.26 -3.44
CA TYR A 29 -20.74 10.97 -4.70
C TYR A 29 -20.98 9.49 -5.11
N ASP A 30 -20.75 9.20 -6.41
CA ASP A 30 -20.70 7.80 -6.88
C ASP A 30 -19.35 7.16 -6.54
N PRO A 31 -19.30 6.09 -5.73
CA PRO A 31 -18.03 5.45 -5.36
C PRO A 31 -17.37 4.65 -6.49
N LYS A 32 -18.12 4.21 -7.51
CA LYS A 32 -17.60 3.31 -8.55
C LYS A 32 -16.49 3.93 -9.42
N PRO A 33 -16.60 5.17 -9.93
CA PRO A 33 -15.52 5.83 -10.67
C PRO A 33 -14.27 6.02 -9.80
N ILE A 34 -14.44 6.35 -8.52
CA ILE A 34 -13.35 6.54 -7.57
C ILE A 34 -12.62 5.21 -7.35
N PHE A 35 -13.37 4.15 -7.11
CA PHE A 35 -12.81 2.81 -6.95
C PHE A 35 -12.00 2.36 -8.19
N LYS A 36 -12.50 2.68 -9.40
CA LYS A 36 -11.76 2.40 -10.63
C LYS A 36 -10.40 3.11 -10.68
N ILE A 37 -10.33 4.36 -10.21
CA ILE A 37 -9.06 5.11 -10.15
C ILE A 37 -8.12 4.49 -9.09
N MET A 38 -8.61 4.15 -7.91
CA MET A 38 -7.83 3.48 -6.87
C MET A 38 -7.23 2.17 -7.39
N ARG A 39 -8.04 1.36 -8.08
CA ARG A 39 -7.60 0.11 -8.70
C ARG A 39 -6.52 0.33 -9.76
N LYS A 40 -6.68 1.32 -10.61
CA LYS A 40 -5.69 1.63 -11.63
C LYS A 40 -4.31 1.88 -11.01
N GLY A 41 -4.23 2.70 -9.97
CA GLY A 41 -2.98 2.95 -9.25
C GLY A 41 -2.38 1.70 -8.60
N ALA A 42 -3.23 0.78 -8.11
CA ALA A 42 -2.82 -0.39 -7.37
C ALA A 42 -2.55 -1.64 -8.23
N GLU A 43 -3.04 -1.69 -9.49
CA GLU A 43 -2.99 -2.88 -10.32
C GLU A 43 -2.21 -2.68 -11.64
N GLU A 44 -2.00 -1.43 -12.08
CA GLU A 44 -1.35 -1.12 -13.36
C GLU A 44 0.07 -0.55 -13.14
N PRO A 45 1.15 -1.37 -13.23
CA PRO A 45 2.52 -0.88 -13.12
C PRO A 45 2.81 0.23 -14.13
N GLY A 46 3.53 1.27 -13.67
CA GLY A 46 3.84 2.43 -14.49
C GLY A 46 2.69 3.44 -14.64
N SER A 47 1.55 3.23 -13.97
CA SER A 47 0.51 4.27 -13.90
C SER A 47 1.05 5.53 -13.21
N LYS A 48 0.63 6.70 -13.71
CA LYS A 48 1.18 7.99 -13.28
C LYS A 48 0.09 8.95 -12.85
N SER A 49 0.48 9.83 -11.93
CA SER A 49 -0.21 11.06 -11.57
C SER A 49 0.75 12.23 -11.83
N GLN A 50 0.38 13.17 -12.71
CA GLN A 50 1.22 14.33 -13.07
C GLN A 50 2.69 13.93 -13.38
N ASP A 51 2.90 12.92 -14.23
CA ASP A 51 4.19 12.37 -14.64
C ASP A 51 5.00 11.62 -13.55
N VAL A 52 4.53 11.58 -12.32
CA VAL A 52 5.12 10.76 -11.24
C VAL A 52 4.44 9.39 -11.20
N GLU A 53 5.24 8.33 -11.13
CA GLU A 53 4.70 6.96 -10.98
C GLU A 53 3.99 6.82 -9.64
N THR A 54 2.73 6.36 -9.68
CA THR A 54 1.87 6.26 -8.50
C THR A 54 2.43 5.25 -7.48
N ARG A 55 2.89 4.09 -7.98
CA ARG A 55 3.47 3.03 -7.14
C ARG A 55 4.77 2.51 -7.77
N PRO A 56 5.93 3.15 -7.52
CA PRO A 56 7.22 2.63 -7.96
C PRO A 56 7.46 1.20 -7.47
N GLY A 57 7.91 0.32 -8.38
CA GLY A 57 8.16 -1.09 -8.06
C GLY A 57 6.91 -1.97 -7.96
N LEU A 58 5.73 -1.46 -8.35
CA LEU A 58 4.46 -2.18 -8.28
C LEU A 58 4.52 -3.55 -8.96
N LYS A 59 5.21 -3.65 -10.11
CA LYS A 59 5.35 -4.93 -10.80
C LYS A 59 6.00 -5.99 -9.92
N GLN A 60 7.09 -5.68 -9.23
CA GLN A 60 7.75 -6.62 -8.33
C GLN A 60 6.85 -6.96 -7.14
N TYR A 61 6.17 -5.96 -6.57
CA TYR A 61 5.22 -6.15 -5.47
C TYR A 61 4.10 -7.14 -5.83
N LEU A 62 3.48 -6.96 -7.00
CA LEU A 62 2.40 -7.85 -7.47
C LEU A 62 2.90 -9.26 -7.83
N ASP A 63 4.05 -9.37 -8.49
CA ASP A 63 4.57 -10.66 -8.98
C ASP A 63 5.16 -11.51 -7.85
N LYS A 64 5.78 -10.88 -6.85
CA LYS A 64 6.59 -11.56 -5.83
C LYS A 64 6.03 -11.44 -4.42
N GLY A 65 5.12 -10.48 -4.18
CA GLY A 65 4.59 -10.20 -2.86
C GLY A 65 5.58 -9.54 -1.91
N TYR A 66 6.72 -9.05 -2.41
CA TYR A 66 7.69 -8.27 -1.64
C TYR A 66 8.44 -7.25 -2.50
N TYR A 67 8.85 -6.16 -1.85
CA TYR A 67 9.60 -5.06 -2.42
C TYR A 67 10.43 -4.37 -1.33
N ASN A 68 10.81 -3.09 -1.54
CA ASN A 68 11.39 -2.21 -0.53
C ASN A 68 10.48 -2.12 0.69
N ALA A 69 10.99 -2.34 1.90
CA ALA A 69 10.16 -2.49 3.10
C ALA A 69 9.29 -1.27 3.39
N SER A 70 9.86 -0.06 3.41
CA SER A 70 9.06 1.13 3.74
C SER A 70 8.00 1.44 2.68
N ILE A 71 8.32 1.23 1.39
CA ILE A 71 7.36 1.43 0.30
C ILE A 71 6.25 0.38 0.34
N GLN A 72 6.60 -0.88 0.56
CA GLN A 72 5.60 -1.94 0.63
C GLN A 72 4.63 -1.77 1.80
N LEU A 73 5.11 -1.32 2.95
CA LEU A 73 4.23 -1.07 4.11
C LEU A 73 3.20 0.02 3.83
N GLU A 74 3.57 1.04 3.05
CA GLU A 74 2.63 2.04 2.54
C GLU A 74 1.60 1.40 1.58
N TYR A 75 2.06 0.55 0.65
CA TYR A 75 1.15 -0.13 -0.29
C TYR A 75 0.20 -1.07 0.43
N THR A 76 0.65 -1.84 1.40
CA THR A 76 -0.23 -2.75 2.16
C THR A 76 -1.29 -2.00 2.95
N SER A 77 -0.97 -0.82 3.49
CA SER A 77 -1.93 0.06 4.16
C SER A 77 -2.96 0.62 3.16
N ALA A 78 -2.50 1.05 1.98
CA ALA A 78 -3.38 1.51 0.91
C ALA A 78 -4.28 0.37 0.40
N ASP A 79 -3.74 -0.84 0.23
CA ASP A 79 -4.50 -2.01 -0.21
C ASP A 79 -5.57 -2.41 0.81
N PHE A 80 -5.27 -2.35 2.10
CA PHE A 80 -6.29 -2.51 3.14
C PHE A 80 -7.42 -1.50 2.99
N ALA A 81 -7.09 -0.23 2.77
CA ALA A 81 -8.07 0.83 2.58
C ALA A 81 -8.92 0.63 1.31
N ILE A 82 -8.30 0.18 0.21
CA ILE A 82 -9.04 -0.17 -1.02
C ILE A 82 -9.99 -1.35 -0.76
N GLY A 83 -9.55 -2.37 -0.01
CA GLY A 83 -10.40 -3.49 0.38
C GLY A 83 -11.62 -3.07 1.19
N GLN A 84 -11.43 -2.18 2.17
CA GLN A 84 -12.53 -1.60 2.96
C GLN A 84 -13.49 -0.78 2.08
N PHE A 85 -12.96 0.04 1.18
CA PHE A 85 -13.77 0.83 0.27
C PHE A 85 -14.55 -0.05 -0.72
N ALA A 86 -13.93 -1.10 -1.25
CA ALA A 86 -14.59 -2.08 -2.11
C ALA A 86 -15.79 -2.72 -1.42
N LEU A 87 -15.61 -3.17 -0.18
CA LEU A 87 -16.66 -3.83 0.60
C LEU A 87 -17.80 -2.87 0.94
N HIS A 88 -17.49 -1.74 1.55
CA HIS A 88 -18.49 -0.89 2.20
C HIS A 88 -19.06 0.22 1.30
N ALA A 89 -18.30 0.69 0.31
CA ALA A 89 -18.74 1.74 -0.58
C ALA A 89 -19.30 1.21 -1.90
N VAL A 90 -18.70 0.15 -2.44
CA VAL A 90 -19.02 -0.40 -3.76
C VAL A 90 -19.89 -1.67 -3.66
N GLY A 91 -19.71 -2.48 -2.61
CA GLY A 91 -20.34 -3.78 -2.44
C GLY A 91 -19.64 -4.90 -3.24
N ASP A 92 -18.35 -4.73 -3.57
CA ASP A 92 -17.55 -5.71 -4.31
C ASP A 92 -16.73 -6.57 -3.32
N GLU A 93 -17.34 -7.67 -2.86
CA GLU A 93 -16.73 -8.59 -1.91
C GLU A 93 -15.50 -9.31 -2.49
N PHE A 94 -15.50 -9.62 -3.78
CA PHE A 94 -14.38 -10.30 -4.42
C PHE A 94 -13.15 -9.38 -4.49
N ALA A 95 -13.34 -8.13 -4.90
CA ALA A 95 -12.27 -7.16 -4.87
C ALA A 95 -11.78 -6.91 -3.44
N SER A 96 -12.70 -6.78 -2.48
CA SER A 96 -12.35 -6.64 -1.05
C SER A 96 -11.44 -7.76 -0.57
N TRP A 97 -11.83 -9.01 -0.80
CA TRP A 97 -11.02 -10.18 -0.43
C TRP A 97 -9.62 -10.13 -1.05
N ARG A 98 -9.53 -9.80 -2.35
CA ARG A 98 -8.26 -9.69 -3.08
C ARG A 98 -7.33 -8.63 -2.47
N TYR A 99 -7.86 -7.45 -2.16
CA TYR A 99 -7.07 -6.38 -1.55
C TYR A 99 -6.66 -6.68 -0.11
N PHE A 100 -7.49 -7.35 0.68
CA PHE A 100 -7.06 -7.83 1.99
C PHE A 100 -5.96 -8.88 1.89
N HIS A 101 -5.95 -9.69 0.83
CA HIS A 101 -4.83 -10.59 0.57
C HIS A 101 -3.54 -9.81 0.27
N PHE A 102 -3.58 -8.78 -0.58
CA PHE A 102 -2.43 -7.93 -0.82
C PHE A 102 -1.97 -7.20 0.45
N ALA A 103 -2.88 -6.67 1.23
CA ALA A 103 -2.58 -6.02 2.50
C ALA A 103 -1.77 -6.92 3.46
N ARG A 104 -2.00 -8.23 3.44
CA ARG A 104 -1.26 -9.20 4.26
C ARG A 104 0.15 -9.50 3.75
N SER A 105 0.53 -9.03 2.58
CA SER A 105 1.87 -9.27 2.01
C SER A 105 3.00 -8.63 2.82
N TRP A 106 2.70 -7.74 3.78
CA TRP A 106 3.68 -7.26 4.75
C TRP A 106 4.38 -8.41 5.49
N LYS A 107 3.70 -9.56 5.66
CA LYS A 107 4.27 -10.77 6.29
C LYS A 107 5.48 -11.31 5.53
N ASN A 108 5.57 -11.06 4.23
CA ASN A 108 6.72 -11.45 3.41
C ASN A 108 7.98 -10.62 3.72
N LEU A 109 7.84 -9.53 4.46
CA LEU A 109 8.95 -8.71 4.94
C LEU A 109 9.40 -9.12 6.35
N TYR A 110 8.65 -9.96 7.06
CA TYR A 110 9.04 -10.40 8.39
C TYR A 110 10.17 -11.43 8.32
N ASN A 111 11.31 -11.08 8.90
CA ASN A 111 12.47 -11.96 9.02
C ASN A 111 12.51 -12.55 10.42
N SER A 112 12.22 -13.85 10.56
CA SER A 112 12.21 -14.56 11.83
C SER A 112 13.57 -14.57 12.54
N ASP A 113 14.68 -14.50 11.78
CA ASP A 113 16.03 -14.55 12.34
C ASP A 113 16.38 -13.26 13.07
N THR A 114 15.83 -12.13 12.61
CA THR A 114 16.05 -10.82 13.25
C THR A 114 14.88 -10.39 14.13
N GLY A 115 13.67 -10.94 13.91
CA GLY A 115 12.43 -10.53 14.57
C GLY A 115 11.86 -9.20 14.05
N TRP A 116 12.35 -8.70 12.90
CA TRP A 116 11.97 -7.40 12.35
C TRP A 116 11.47 -7.49 10.90
N LEU A 117 10.80 -6.42 10.45
CA LEU A 117 10.52 -6.23 9.04
C LEU A 117 11.81 -5.79 8.32
N GLN A 118 12.07 -6.38 7.18
CA GLN A 118 13.32 -6.22 6.44
C GLN A 118 13.06 -6.31 4.95
N SER A 119 13.74 -5.47 4.18
CA SER A 119 13.64 -5.49 2.72
C SER A 119 14.24 -6.76 2.12
N ARG A 120 13.73 -7.14 0.95
CA ARG A 120 14.26 -8.26 0.16
C ARG A 120 14.78 -7.79 -1.19
N ASN A 121 15.85 -8.42 -1.63
CA ASN A 121 16.33 -8.29 -3.00
C ASN A 121 15.36 -8.97 -3.99
N PRO A 122 15.43 -8.63 -5.30
CA PRO A 122 14.59 -9.27 -6.30
C PRO A 122 14.71 -10.80 -6.39
N ASP A 123 15.83 -11.38 -5.95
CA ASP A 123 16.06 -12.83 -5.87
C ASP A 123 15.47 -13.48 -4.61
N GLY A 124 14.91 -12.66 -3.69
CA GLY A 124 14.30 -13.11 -2.43
C GLY A 124 15.24 -13.14 -1.23
N SER A 125 16.52 -12.87 -1.40
CA SER A 125 17.46 -12.75 -0.28
C SER A 125 17.17 -11.50 0.56
N TRP A 126 17.53 -11.54 1.84
CA TRP A 126 17.37 -10.40 2.73
C TRP A 126 18.43 -9.33 2.47
N LYS A 127 18.02 -8.07 2.44
CA LYS A 127 18.94 -6.93 2.51
C LYS A 127 19.46 -6.72 3.93
N SER A 128 20.38 -5.78 4.12
CA SER A 128 20.85 -5.43 5.47
C SER A 128 19.70 -4.88 6.33
N LEU A 129 19.70 -5.24 7.63
CA LEU A 129 18.70 -4.72 8.56
C LEU A 129 18.80 -3.19 8.65
N GLY A 130 17.68 -2.51 8.44
CA GLY A 130 17.61 -1.05 8.42
C GLY A 130 17.75 -0.42 7.04
N GLU A 131 18.10 -1.20 6.02
CA GLU A 131 18.12 -0.72 4.64
C GLU A 131 16.70 -0.46 4.10
N ASP A 132 16.54 0.56 3.26
CA ASP A 132 15.28 0.96 2.63
C ASP A 132 14.20 1.53 3.57
N PHE A 133 14.56 2.03 4.72
CA PHE A 133 13.64 2.77 5.59
C PHE A 133 13.88 4.28 5.45
N ARG A 134 12.85 5.00 4.95
CA ARG A 134 12.94 6.43 4.69
C ARG A 134 12.55 7.24 5.93
N GLU A 135 13.38 8.23 6.29
CA GLU A 135 13.13 9.20 7.37
C GLU A 135 12.89 8.59 8.76
N SER A 136 13.09 7.28 8.91
CA SER A 136 12.88 6.56 10.16
C SER A 136 13.69 5.26 10.19
N THR A 137 13.42 4.42 11.16
CA THR A 137 14.10 3.15 11.36
C THR A 137 13.15 1.96 11.21
N TYR A 138 13.69 0.76 11.00
CA TYR A 138 12.93 -0.48 10.99
C TYR A 138 12.11 -0.69 12.28
N LYS A 139 12.56 -0.15 13.42
CA LYS A 139 11.83 -0.23 14.70
C LYS A 139 10.53 0.56 14.67
N ASN A 140 10.53 1.75 14.06
CA ASN A 140 9.33 2.56 13.95
C ASN A 140 8.38 2.02 12.89
N TYR A 141 8.92 1.58 11.74
CA TYR A 141 8.12 1.01 10.67
C TYR A 141 7.45 -0.32 11.03
N PHE A 142 7.94 -1.03 12.05
CA PHE A 142 7.30 -2.26 12.55
C PHE A 142 5.82 -2.07 12.93
N TRP A 143 5.44 -0.86 13.31
CA TRP A 143 4.08 -0.52 13.75
C TRP A 143 3.15 -0.01 12.63
N MET A 144 3.59 -0.04 11.37
CA MET A 144 2.80 0.47 10.23
C MET A 144 1.73 -0.50 9.72
N VAL A 145 1.41 -1.55 10.46
CA VAL A 145 0.36 -2.52 10.11
C VAL A 145 -0.75 -2.59 11.18
N PRO A 146 -1.34 -1.46 11.59
CA PRO A 146 -2.32 -1.42 12.68
C PRO A 146 -3.60 -2.20 12.37
N TYR A 147 -3.85 -2.51 11.12
CA TYR A 147 -5.01 -3.26 10.64
C TYR A 147 -4.88 -4.79 10.78
N ASP A 148 -3.71 -5.32 11.15
CA ASP A 148 -3.41 -6.77 11.25
C ASP A 148 -2.60 -7.08 12.52
N ILE A 149 -3.03 -6.51 13.67
CA ILE A 149 -2.34 -6.64 14.97
C ILE A 149 -2.83 -7.86 15.77
N ALA A 150 -3.93 -8.49 15.39
CA ALA A 150 -4.54 -9.61 16.13
C ALA A 150 -3.83 -10.95 15.89
#